data_eef7745b9165ea5272718a7b4bd7c6f0
#
_entry.id   eef7745b9165ea5272718a7b4bd7c6f0
#
_cell.length_a   1.000
_cell.length_b   1.000
_cell.length_c   1.000
_cell.angle_alpha   90.00
_cell.angle_beta   90.00
_cell.angle_gamma   90.00
#
_symmetry.space_group_name_H-M   'P 1'
#
loop_
_entity.id
_entity.type
_entity.pdbx_description
1 polymer ?
#
loop_
_entity_poly.entity_id
_entity_poly.type
_entity_poly.pdbx_seq_one_letter_code
_entity_poly.pdbx_strand_id
1 'polypeptide(L)'
;MHSATLTAYDDARLDELVALWRAAFEQGVDVIDPHPIAEQRAFFLSDVLPRHEVRLAMLDDRLVGFVAASRESVAQLHVRVGFHRQGIGATMLDWAKAQSAGGLWLYTFARNRVARAFYERQGFVDVAHGFEPHWQLDDVRYEWTAPIGRR
;
A
#
# COMPACT_ATOMS: atom_id res chain seq x y z
N MET A 1 -16.34 2.34 -18.61
CA MET A 1 -15.12 1.96 -17.88
C MET A 1 -15.42 1.93 -16.39
N HIS A 2 -15.13 0.83 -15.77
CA HIS A 2 -15.41 0.68 -14.34
C HIS A 2 -14.21 1.13 -13.53
N SER A 3 -14.47 1.99 -12.56
CA SER A 3 -13.47 2.38 -11.57
C SER A 3 -13.65 1.55 -10.31
N ALA A 4 -12.55 1.26 -9.63
CA ALA A 4 -12.63 0.60 -8.33
C ALA A 4 -13.28 1.52 -7.31
N THR A 5 -14.08 0.94 -6.42
CA THR A 5 -14.65 1.63 -5.28
C THR A 5 -13.95 1.18 -4.01
N LEU A 6 -13.83 2.09 -3.03
CA LEU A 6 -13.23 1.76 -1.75
C LEU A 6 -14.32 1.44 -0.74
N THR A 7 -14.16 0.31 -0.07
CA THR A 7 -15.09 -0.14 0.96
C THR A 7 -14.35 -0.36 2.28
N ALA A 8 -15.09 -0.42 3.37
CA ALA A 8 -14.51 -0.72 4.67
C ALA A 8 -13.93 -2.12 4.68
N TYR A 9 -12.94 -2.34 5.55
CA TYR A 9 -12.38 -3.66 5.77
C TYR A 9 -13.46 -4.64 6.23
N ASP A 10 -13.36 -5.87 5.76
CA ASP A 10 -14.28 -6.96 6.08
C ASP A 10 -13.45 -8.22 6.34
N ASP A 11 -13.62 -8.81 7.53
CA ASP A 11 -12.90 -10.03 7.93
C ASP A 11 -13.12 -11.19 6.96
N ALA A 12 -14.25 -11.23 6.28
CA ALA A 12 -14.54 -12.26 5.29
C ALA A 12 -13.57 -12.19 4.09
N ARG A 13 -12.89 -11.06 3.89
CA ARG A 13 -11.92 -10.86 2.81
C ARG A 13 -10.47 -11.03 3.25
N LEU A 14 -10.23 -11.39 4.52
CA LEU A 14 -8.87 -11.39 5.07
C LEU A 14 -7.92 -12.32 4.32
N ASP A 15 -8.32 -13.56 4.06
CA ASP A 15 -7.43 -14.51 3.40
C ASP A 15 -7.14 -14.09 1.95
N GLU A 16 -8.13 -13.56 1.27
CA GLU A 16 -7.97 -13.01 -0.08
C GLU A 16 -7.04 -11.79 -0.07
N LEU A 17 -7.19 -10.92 0.92
CA LEU A 17 -6.32 -9.74 1.08
C LEU A 17 -4.87 -10.15 1.28
N VAL A 18 -4.61 -11.13 2.16
CA VAL A 18 -3.25 -11.58 2.45
C VAL A 18 -2.62 -12.22 1.22
N ALA A 19 -3.39 -13.03 0.48
CA ALA A 19 -2.90 -13.64 -0.76
C ALA A 19 -2.56 -12.58 -1.82
N LEU A 20 -3.39 -11.57 -1.97
CA LEU A 20 -3.15 -10.45 -2.88
C LEU A 20 -1.88 -9.69 -2.49
N TRP A 21 -1.73 -9.39 -1.22
CA TRP A 21 -0.57 -8.69 -0.67
C TRP A 21 0.71 -9.46 -0.97
N ARG A 22 0.73 -10.77 -0.67
CA ARG A 22 1.92 -11.59 -0.94
C ARG A 22 2.28 -11.60 -2.42
N ALA A 23 1.31 -11.82 -3.29
CA ALA A 23 1.56 -11.87 -4.73
C ALA A 23 2.07 -10.53 -5.27
N ALA A 24 1.49 -9.43 -4.82
CA ALA A 24 1.91 -8.10 -5.23
C ALA A 24 3.33 -7.78 -4.74
N PHE A 25 3.65 -8.14 -3.51
CA PHE A 25 4.99 -7.96 -2.96
C PHE A 25 6.02 -8.75 -3.75
N GLU A 26 5.76 -10.04 -4.00
CA GLU A 26 6.70 -10.90 -4.72
C GLU A 26 6.94 -10.40 -6.15
N GLN A 27 5.91 -9.93 -6.81
CA GLN A 27 6.06 -9.36 -8.14
C GLN A 27 6.84 -8.04 -8.12
N GLY A 28 6.49 -7.14 -7.22
CA GLY A 28 7.09 -5.80 -7.18
C GLY A 28 8.54 -5.80 -6.76
N VAL A 29 8.89 -6.62 -5.78
CA VAL A 29 10.24 -6.70 -5.22
C VAL A 29 11.08 -7.75 -5.96
N ASP A 30 10.45 -8.63 -6.71
CA ASP A 30 11.10 -9.71 -7.47
C ASP A 30 11.85 -10.66 -6.54
N VAL A 31 11.16 -11.12 -5.51
CA VAL A 31 11.65 -12.13 -4.57
C VAL A 31 10.52 -13.10 -4.26
N ILE A 32 10.88 -14.31 -3.83
CA ILE A 32 9.92 -15.24 -3.27
C ILE A 32 9.97 -15.08 -1.75
N ASP A 33 8.81 -14.82 -1.16
CA ASP A 33 8.70 -14.63 0.28
C ASP A 33 8.88 -15.97 1.00
N PRO A 34 9.95 -16.15 1.80
CA PRO A 34 10.16 -17.40 2.50
C PRO A 34 9.32 -17.56 3.76
N HIS A 35 8.62 -16.50 4.19
CA HIS A 35 7.86 -16.55 5.43
C HIS A 35 6.52 -17.25 5.22
N PRO A 36 6.05 -18.06 6.18
CA PRO A 36 4.72 -18.68 6.08
C PRO A 36 3.61 -17.63 5.95
N ILE A 37 2.63 -17.91 5.11
CA ILE A 37 1.51 -16.99 4.91
C ILE A 37 0.72 -16.77 6.21
N ALA A 38 0.72 -17.75 7.11
CA ALA A 38 0.08 -17.62 8.41
C ALA A 38 0.74 -16.54 9.28
N GLU A 39 2.05 -16.34 9.16
CA GLU A 39 2.74 -15.26 9.85
C GLU A 39 2.34 -13.89 9.30
N GLN A 40 2.21 -13.77 8.01
CA GLN A 40 1.77 -12.54 7.36
C GLN A 40 0.34 -12.19 7.76
N ARG A 41 -0.53 -13.19 7.81
CA ARG A 41 -1.91 -13.03 8.27
C ARG A 41 -1.95 -12.55 9.73
N ALA A 42 -1.16 -13.16 10.59
CA ALA A 42 -1.07 -12.78 12.01
C ALA A 42 -0.52 -11.35 12.17
N PHE A 43 0.48 -10.99 11.39
CA PHE A 43 1.03 -9.63 11.40
C PHE A 43 -0.01 -8.60 10.99
N PHE A 44 -0.79 -8.89 9.96
CA PHE A 44 -1.88 -7.99 9.54
C PHE A 44 -2.85 -7.75 10.69
N LEU A 45 -3.27 -8.80 11.37
CA LEU A 45 -4.26 -8.72 12.45
C LEU A 45 -3.71 -8.04 13.71
N SER A 46 -2.43 -8.22 14.02
CA SER A 46 -1.84 -7.69 15.25
C SER A 46 -1.26 -6.29 15.09
N ASP A 47 -0.69 -5.97 13.93
CA ASP A 47 0.13 -4.77 13.75
C ASP A 47 -0.45 -3.78 12.72
N VAL A 48 -1.13 -4.27 11.68
CA VAL A 48 -1.64 -3.40 10.63
C VAL A 48 -3.05 -2.93 10.97
N LEU A 49 -3.97 -3.87 11.11
CA LEU A 49 -5.40 -3.56 11.28
C LEU A 49 -5.69 -2.71 12.53
N PRO A 50 -5.09 -2.97 13.72
CA PRO A 50 -5.42 -2.18 14.91
C PRO A 50 -4.92 -0.74 14.88
N ARG A 51 -3.93 -0.44 14.05
CA ARG A 51 -3.24 0.87 14.04
C ARG A 51 -3.56 1.72 12.83
N HIS A 52 -4.32 1.20 11.88
CA HIS A 52 -4.58 1.87 10.62
C HIS A 52 -6.03 1.72 10.22
N GLU A 53 -6.49 2.69 9.42
CA GLU A 53 -7.73 2.52 8.66
C GLU A 53 -7.41 1.67 7.43
N VAL A 54 -8.19 0.64 7.21
CA VAL A 54 -8.01 -0.24 6.05
C VAL A 54 -9.20 -0.06 5.12
N ARG A 55 -8.90 0.14 3.83
CA ARG A 55 -9.92 0.19 2.78
C ARG A 55 -9.60 -0.87 1.74
N LEU A 56 -10.66 -1.51 1.27
CA LEU A 56 -10.58 -2.50 0.21
C LEU A 56 -10.94 -1.82 -1.11
N ALA A 57 -10.15 -2.06 -2.15
CA ALA A 57 -10.48 -1.61 -3.49
C ALA A 57 -11.22 -2.73 -4.20
N MET A 58 -12.48 -2.48 -4.56
CA MET A 58 -13.37 -3.45 -5.17
C MET A 58 -13.70 -3.04 -6.59
N LEU A 59 -13.58 -3.97 -7.51
CA LEU A 59 -14.03 -3.81 -8.89
C LEU A 59 -15.14 -4.84 -9.09
N ASP A 60 -16.39 -4.37 -9.09
CA ASP A 60 -17.56 -5.19 -8.90
C ASP A 60 -17.41 -5.97 -7.56
N ASP A 61 -17.52 -7.29 -7.54
CA ASP A 61 -17.33 -8.08 -6.33
C ASP A 61 -15.92 -8.61 -6.14
N ARG A 62 -14.97 -8.14 -6.95
CA ARG A 62 -13.61 -8.62 -6.92
C ARG A 62 -12.72 -7.70 -6.12
N LEU A 63 -11.97 -8.26 -5.18
CA LEU A 63 -10.94 -7.52 -4.45
C LEU A 63 -9.74 -7.31 -5.37
N VAL A 64 -9.41 -6.06 -5.68
CA VAL A 64 -8.32 -5.72 -6.59
C VAL A 64 -7.20 -4.91 -5.93
N GLY A 65 -7.34 -4.56 -4.67
CA GLY A 65 -6.31 -3.88 -3.93
C GLY A 65 -6.73 -3.60 -2.50
N PHE A 66 -5.79 -3.15 -1.69
CA PHE A 66 -6.11 -2.62 -0.37
C PHE A 66 -5.08 -1.57 0.04
N VAL A 67 -5.50 -0.71 0.94
CA VAL A 67 -4.64 0.31 1.54
C VAL A 67 -4.87 0.32 3.05
N ALA A 68 -3.77 0.44 3.79
CA ALA A 68 -3.80 0.62 5.25
C ALA A 68 -3.03 1.90 5.56
N ALA A 69 -3.71 2.88 6.15
CA ALA A 69 -3.11 4.18 6.41
C ALA A 69 -3.58 4.73 7.76
N SER A 70 -2.67 5.44 8.42
CA SER A 70 -3.00 6.34 9.51
C SER A 70 -3.13 7.75 8.96
N ARG A 71 -3.38 8.72 9.84
CA ARG A 71 -3.40 10.12 9.41
C ARG A 71 -2.01 10.63 9.02
N GLU A 72 -0.95 9.88 9.30
CA GLU A 72 0.44 10.31 9.12
C GLU A 72 1.23 9.43 8.17
N SER A 73 0.77 8.20 7.92
CA SER A 73 1.56 7.23 7.15
C SER A 73 0.70 6.28 6.34
N VAL A 74 1.31 5.73 5.29
CA VAL A 74 0.74 4.62 4.54
C VAL A 74 1.56 3.38 4.90
N ALA A 75 0.95 2.46 5.64
CA ALA A 75 1.61 1.23 6.05
C ALA A 75 1.65 0.19 4.94
N GLN A 76 0.56 0.07 4.19
CA GLN A 76 0.43 -0.89 3.10
C GLN A 76 -0.43 -0.29 1.99
N LEU A 77 0.00 -0.52 0.75
CA LEU A 77 -0.79 -0.20 -0.44
C LEU A 77 -0.41 -1.19 -1.52
N HIS A 78 -1.35 -2.03 -1.92
CA HIS A 78 -1.09 -3.08 -2.90
C HIS A 78 -2.24 -3.19 -3.89
N VAL A 79 -1.88 -3.45 -5.15
CA VAL A 79 -2.83 -3.69 -6.24
C VAL A 79 -2.63 -5.14 -6.70
N ARG A 80 -3.74 -5.84 -6.94
CA ARG A 80 -3.71 -7.22 -7.43
C ARG A 80 -2.90 -7.32 -8.71
N VAL A 81 -2.05 -8.35 -8.78
CA VAL A 81 -1.28 -8.66 -9.99
C VAL A 81 -2.24 -8.77 -11.19
N GLY A 82 -1.91 -8.10 -12.27
CA GLY A 82 -2.75 -8.05 -13.46
C GLY A 82 -3.70 -6.85 -13.52
N PHE A 83 -3.81 -6.06 -12.44
CA PHE A 83 -4.71 -4.90 -12.37
C PHE A 83 -3.98 -3.58 -12.28
N HIS A 84 -2.69 -3.56 -12.55
CA HIS A 84 -1.91 -2.32 -12.58
C HIS A 84 -2.30 -1.44 -13.76
N ARG A 85 -2.01 -0.14 -13.66
CA ARG A 85 -2.28 0.88 -14.70
C ARG A 85 -3.75 1.11 -14.99
N GLN A 86 -4.62 0.83 -14.01
CA GLN A 86 -6.05 1.09 -14.12
C GLN A 86 -6.52 2.16 -13.12
N GLY A 87 -5.57 2.86 -12.49
CA GLY A 87 -5.90 3.92 -11.54
C GLY A 87 -6.27 3.43 -10.14
N ILE A 88 -6.18 2.14 -9.86
CA ILE A 88 -6.56 1.58 -8.55
C ILE A 88 -5.64 2.10 -7.45
N GLY A 89 -4.33 2.07 -7.68
CA GLY A 89 -3.37 2.60 -6.72
C GLY A 89 -3.57 4.08 -6.45
N ALA A 90 -3.83 4.88 -7.50
CA ALA A 90 -4.10 6.30 -7.37
C ALA A 90 -5.37 6.56 -6.56
N THR A 91 -6.43 5.80 -6.79
CA THR A 91 -7.68 5.91 -6.02
C THR A 91 -7.44 5.67 -4.53
N MET A 92 -6.68 4.62 -4.19
CA MET A 92 -6.35 4.31 -2.80
C MET A 92 -5.48 5.39 -2.16
N LEU A 93 -4.48 5.87 -2.90
CA LEU A 93 -3.56 6.90 -2.38
C LEU A 93 -4.27 8.24 -2.21
N ASP A 94 -5.17 8.60 -3.12
CA ASP A 94 -5.99 9.81 -2.98
C ASP A 94 -6.84 9.76 -1.72
N TRP A 95 -7.42 8.61 -1.40
CA TRP A 95 -8.14 8.42 -0.15
C TRP A 95 -7.20 8.63 1.06
N ALA A 96 -6.01 8.03 1.03
CA ALA A 96 -5.04 8.16 2.13
C ALA A 96 -4.65 9.64 2.33
N LYS A 97 -4.43 10.37 1.23
CA LYS A 97 -4.11 11.80 1.29
C LYS A 97 -5.27 12.61 1.86
N ALA A 98 -6.49 12.32 1.44
CA ALA A 98 -7.68 13.06 1.89
C ALA A 98 -7.94 12.91 3.39
N GLN A 99 -7.68 11.74 3.97
CA GLN A 99 -7.88 11.50 5.40
C GLN A 99 -6.66 11.87 6.25
N SER A 100 -5.55 12.27 5.63
CA SER A 100 -4.31 12.58 6.33
C SER A 100 -4.39 13.90 7.10
N ALA A 101 -3.44 14.09 8.02
CA ALA A 101 -3.28 15.35 8.74
C ALA A 101 -2.53 16.43 7.93
N GLY A 102 -2.32 16.21 6.62
CA GLY A 102 -1.64 17.17 5.75
C GLY A 102 -0.29 16.69 5.24
N GLY A 103 0.11 15.50 5.62
CA GLY A 103 1.31 14.86 5.12
C GLY A 103 1.27 13.37 5.37
N LEU A 104 2.03 12.62 4.57
CA LEU A 104 2.14 11.17 4.70
C LEU A 104 3.57 10.76 4.47
N TRP A 105 4.02 9.76 5.22
CA TRP A 105 5.28 9.08 4.92
C TRP A 105 5.01 7.60 4.67
N LEU A 106 5.91 6.97 3.94
CA LEU A 106 5.86 5.54 3.68
C LEU A 106 7.26 5.02 3.35
N TYR A 107 7.39 3.70 3.43
CA TYR A 107 8.59 3.00 2.97
C TYR A 107 8.25 2.10 1.81
N THR A 108 9.17 1.97 0.87
CA THR A 108 9.11 0.93 -0.16
C THR A 108 10.52 0.40 -0.38
N PHE A 109 10.64 -0.81 -0.91
CA PHE A 109 11.97 -1.36 -1.20
C PHE A 109 12.58 -0.70 -2.43
N ALA A 110 13.89 -0.44 -2.35
CA ALA A 110 14.60 0.28 -3.42
C ALA A 110 14.49 -0.44 -4.76
N ARG A 111 14.45 -1.77 -4.77
CA ARG A 111 14.35 -2.55 -5.99
C ARG A 111 12.93 -2.61 -6.58
N ASN A 112 11.92 -2.14 -5.86
CA ASN A 112 10.56 -2.06 -6.40
C ASN A 112 10.40 -0.78 -7.22
N ARG A 113 10.90 -0.81 -8.45
CA ARG A 113 10.96 0.36 -9.32
C ARG A 113 9.57 0.85 -9.73
N VAL A 114 8.63 -0.06 -9.90
CA VAL A 114 7.25 0.29 -10.27
C VAL A 114 6.59 1.10 -9.16
N ALA A 115 6.74 0.66 -7.91
CA ALA A 115 6.21 1.38 -6.76
C ALA A 115 6.87 2.73 -6.60
N ARG A 116 8.20 2.80 -6.72
CA ARG A 116 8.92 4.07 -6.61
C ARG A 116 8.46 5.08 -7.65
N ALA A 117 8.36 4.67 -8.90
CA ALA A 117 7.88 5.54 -9.97
C ALA A 117 6.44 5.99 -9.72
N PHE A 118 5.59 5.10 -9.21
CA PHE A 118 4.21 5.43 -8.85
C PHE A 118 4.16 6.52 -7.78
N TYR A 119 4.87 6.35 -6.66
CA TYR A 119 4.85 7.33 -5.58
C TYR A 119 5.42 8.68 -6.03
N GLU A 120 6.47 8.67 -6.84
CA GLU A 120 7.04 9.91 -7.38
C GLU A 120 6.05 10.65 -8.28
N ARG A 121 5.31 9.93 -9.12
CA ARG A 121 4.24 10.56 -9.93
C ARG A 121 3.11 11.12 -9.07
N GLN A 122 2.90 10.54 -7.89
CA GLN A 122 1.84 10.99 -6.97
C GLN A 122 2.31 12.12 -6.05
N GLY A 123 3.49 12.65 -6.26
CA GLY A 123 4.01 13.81 -5.53
C GLY A 123 4.81 13.47 -4.27
N PHE A 124 5.14 12.22 -4.06
CA PHE A 124 6.02 11.82 -2.98
C PHE A 124 7.47 12.02 -3.37
N VAL A 125 8.30 12.39 -2.40
CA VAL A 125 9.73 12.64 -2.60
C VAL A 125 10.52 11.66 -1.74
N ASP A 126 11.57 11.06 -2.30
CA ASP A 126 12.46 10.22 -1.52
C ASP A 126 13.32 11.10 -0.60
N VAL A 127 13.28 10.81 0.70
CA VAL A 127 13.94 11.63 1.71
C VAL A 127 15.02 10.87 2.47
N ALA A 128 15.02 9.56 2.43
CA ALA A 128 16.03 8.76 3.11
C ALA A 128 16.14 7.38 2.46
N HIS A 129 17.34 6.85 2.45
CA HIS A 129 17.64 5.49 1.99
C HIS A 129 18.20 4.70 3.17
N GLY A 130 17.73 3.49 3.35
CA GLY A 130 18.12 2.65 4.48
C GLY A 130 18.17 1.18 4.11
N PHE A 131 18.29 0.36 5.13
CA PHE A 131 18.36 -1.08 5.00
C PHE A 131 17.37 -1.72 5.97
N GLU A 132 16.52 -2.60 5.45
CA GLU A 132 15.54 -3.32 6.27
C GLU A 132 16.11 -4.70 6.61
N PRO A 133 16.46 -4.96 7.89
CA PRO A 133 17.21 -6.17 8.26
C PRO A 133 16.37 -7.45 8.22
N HIS A 134 15.06 -7.37 8.39
CA HIS A 134 14.19 -8.54 8.34
C HIS A 134 14.17 -9.16 6.94
N TRP A 135 14.13 -8.30 5.91
CA TRP A 135 14.15 -8.72 4.51
C TRP A 135 15.56 -8.69 3.90
N GLN A 136 16.53 -8.05 4.58
CA GLN A 136 17.88 -7.81 4.09
C GLN A 136 17.85 -7.11 2.71
N LEU A 137 17.01 -6.10 2.60
CA LEU A 137 16.82 -5.32 1.37
C LEU A 137 16.94 -3.83 1.69
N ASP A 138 17.50 -3.09 0.73
CA ASP A 138 17.51 -1.63 0.83
C ASP A 138 16.10 -1.09 0.71
N ASP A 139 15.75 -0.12 1.54
CA ASP A 139 14.47 0.56 1.49
C ASP A 139 14.63 2.06 1.26
N VAL A 140 13.53 2.70 0.91
CA VAL A 140 13.48 4.13 0.65
C VAL A 140 12.28 4.69 1.40
N ARG A 141 12.51 5.76 2.16
CA ARG A 141 11.44 6.52 2.78
C ARG A 141 10.99 7.62 1.83
N TYR A 142 9.71 7.69 1.61
CA TYR A 142 9.04 8.73 0.82
C TYR A 142 8.18 9.58 1.72
N GLU A 143 8.09 10.87 1.39
CA GLU A 143 7.21 11.81 2.09
C GLU A 143 6.43 12.65 1.09
N TRP A 144 5.20 12.95 1.47
CA TRP A 144 4.31 13.84 0.74
C TRP A 144 3.73 14.84 1.72
N THR A 145 3.68 16.10 1.31
CA THR A 145 3.03 17.17 2.06
C THR A 145 1.95 17.77 1.18
N ALA A 146 0.77 17.97 1.77
CA ALA A 146 -0.34 18.57 1.05
C ALA A 146 0.05 19.97 0.56
N PRO A 147 -0.36 20.36 -0.66
CA PRO A 147 -0.16 21.72 -1.12
C PRO A 147 -0.84 22.71 -0.17
N ILE A 148 -0.19 23.85 0.06
CA ILE A 148 -0.80 24.92 0.85
C ILE A 148 -2.07 25.35 0.12
N GLY A 149 -3.21 25.20 0.79
CA GLY A 149 -4.50 25.52 0.19
C GLY A 149 -4.58 27.00 -0.17
N ARG A 150 -5.10 27.27 -1.35
CA ARG A 150 -5.48 28.63 -1.72
C ARG A 150 -6.79 28.97 -1.05
N ARG A 151 -6.86 30.12 -0.49
CA ARG A 151 -8.05 30.61 0.19
C ARG A 151 -8.61 31.81 -0.53
#